data_e466e5c651c05f2e135f116c0a406966
#
_entry.id   e466e5c651c05f2e135f116c0a406966
#
_cell.length_a   1.000
_cell.length_b   1.000
_cell.length_c   1.000
_cell.angle_alpha   90.00
_cell.angle_beta   90.00
_cell.angle_gamma   90.00
#
_symmetry.space_group_name_H-M   'P 1'
#
loop_
_entity.id
_entity.type
_entity.pdbx_description
1 polymer ?
#
loop_
_entity_poly.entity_id
_entity_poly.type
_entity_poly.pdbx_seq_one_letter_code
_entity_poly.pdbx_strand_id
1 'polypeptide(L)'
;MLYFIVTEYNILGGSLLSFFYTLTPKATPSYYSLQPVNTYATEFLSSNKFSIIFIESGTGSGKINNVSFNFSGPTIICLNQSERLVLTRSHNLKSHIFTFTPGAVREHFTFENIRTFDHCFSAVDINIAINFSIFYQRSSSYIGQIPTSEPTLKQIYKLLEQLNSCNGSMDSVSNIIIDILVSIKRLVQAHLSVSNAIIAETSFEVKDVLLYLHDNCKHKITIPKLSKQFHVNRTTLSDRFFEATGETIITYLNKYRINLAAIMLRETNYSISNIAEEVGFNDTAYFAKLFKKYMLHTPSGYRQHYVSLCHIHTTED
;
A
#
# COMPACT_ATOMS: atom_id res chain seq x y z
N MET A 1 6.93 -22.75 18.90
CA MET A 1 7.62 -23.96 18.47
C MET A 1 7.20 -24.24 17.03
N LEU A 2 8.00 -23.79 16.08
CA LEU A 2 7.78 -23.91 14.63
C LEU A 2 8.29 -25.28 14.19
N TYR A 3 7.42 -26.12 13.63
CA TYR A 3 7.85 -27.37 12.98
C TYR A 3 8.05 -27.10 11.49
N PHE A 4 9.27 -27.37 11.02
CA PHE A 4 9.60 -27.42 9.61
C PHE A 4 9.18 -28.79 9.06
N ILE A 5 8.36 -28.81 8.02
CA ILE A 5 8.15 -30.03 7.22
C ILE A 5 8.98 -29.84 5.95
N VAL A 6 10.08 -30.58 5.88
CA VAL A 6 10.87 -30.73 4.65
C VAL A 6 10.25 -31.94 3.91
N THR A 7 9.62 -31.69 2.78
CA THR A 7 9.25 -32.75 1.85
C THR A 7 10.25 -32.78 0.71
N GLU A 8 11.15 -33.76 0.74
CA GLU A 8 12.01 -34.09 -0.39
C GLU A 8 11.20 -34.85 -1.44
N TYR A 9 11.17 -34.33 -2.67
CA TYR A 9 10.79 -35.12 -3.84
C TYR A 9 12.03 -35.33 -4.69
N ASN A 10 12.52 -36.57 -4.65
CA ASN A 10 13.52 -37.07 -5.61
C ASN A 10 12.86 -37.40 -6.94
N ILE A 11 13.17 -36.65 -7.99
CA ILE A 11 12.94 -37.06 -9.37
C ILE A 11 14.30 -37.30 -10.02
N LEU A 12 14.52 -38.53 -10.38
CA LEU A 12 15.71 -39.00 -11.11
C LEU A 12 15.90 -38.23 -12.44
N GLY A 13 17.02 -37.53 -12.54
CA GLY A 13 17.50 -36.96 -13.80
C GLY A 13 17.59 -35.43 -13.83
N GLY A 14 18.63 -34.86 -13.22
CA GLY A 14 18.98 -33.45 -13.39
C GLY A 14 18.96 -32.64 -12.07
N SER A 15 20.12 -32.38 -11.57
CA SER A 15 20.40 -31.67 -10.31
C SER A 15 19.69 -30.31 -10.24
N LEU A 16 18.75 -30.17 -9.30
CA LEU A 16 18.36 -28.89 -8.74
C LEU A 16 17.83 -29.13 -7.32
N LEU A 17 18.66 -28.83 -6.33
CA LEU A 17 18.27 -28.68 -4.93
C LEU A 17 17.40 -27.42 -4.82
N SER A 18 16.08 -27.60 -4.80
CA SER A 18 15.16 -26.55 -4.42
C SER A 18 14.85 -26.67 -2.93
N PHE A 19 15.33 -25.72 -2.14
CA PHE A 19 14.94 -25.60 -0.74
C PHE A 19 13.53 -25.06 -0.66
N PHE A 20 12.59 -25.87 -0.16
CA PHE A 20 11.23 -25.49 0.11
C PHE A 20 11.12 -24.85 1.49
N TYR A 21 10.72 -23.62 1.58
CA TYR A 21 10.27 -23.00 2.83
C TYR A 21 8.75 -22.84 2.78
N THR A 22 8.03 -23.77 3.35
CA THR A 22 6.59 -23.59 3.59
C THR A 22 6.41 -23.18 5.05
N LEU A 23 6.09 -21.92 5.28
CA LEU A 23 5.71 -21.44 6.61
C LEU A 23 4.24 -21.77 6.84
N THR A 24 3.95 -22.81 7.59
CA THR A 24 2.62 -23.02 8.16
C THR A 24 2.66 -22.73 9.65
N PRO A 25 2.19 -21.55 10.10
CA PRO A 25 1.89 -21.35 11.51
C PRO A 25 0.58 -22.06 11.84
N LYS A 26 0.51 -22.67 13.04
CA LYS A 26 -0.75 -23.17 13.61
C LYS A 26 -1.79 -22.05 13.63
N ALA A 27 -2.91 -22.25 12.90
CA ALA A 27 -4.24 -21.68 13.11
C ALA A 27 -4.36 -20.15 13.34
N THR A 28 -3.45 -19.34 12.80
CA THR A 28 -3.67 -17.91 12.57
C THR A 28 -3.93 -17.68 11.09
N PRO A 29 -4.82 -16.78 10.67
CA PRO A 29 -4.96 -16.45 9.26
C PRO A 29 -3.58 -16.08 8.72
N SER A 30 -3.08 -16.82 7.71
CA SER A 30 -1.75 -16.59 7.17
C SER A 30 -1.74 -15.29 6.36
N TYR A 31 -1.38 -14.20 7.04
CA TYR A 31 -1.32 -12.85 6.44
C TYR A 31 -0.23 -12.73 5.37
N TYR A 32 0.73 -13.64 5.33
CA TYR A 32 1.80 -13.68 4.35
C TYR A 32 2.28 -15.10 4.05
N SER A 33 2.95 -15.30 2.91
CA SER A 33 3.66 -16.54 2.58
C SER A 33 4.84 -16.28 1.65
N LEU A 34 5.88 -17.10 1.76
CA LEU A 34 7.02 -17.13 0.85
C LEU A 34 7.13 -18.55 0.28
N GLN A 35 7.13 -18.67 -1.04
CA GLN A 35 7.17 -19.96 -1.72
C GLN A 35 8.11 -19.93 -2.93
N PRO A 36 8.83 -21.03 -3.24
CA PRO A 36 9.52 -21.16 -4.51
C PRO A 36 8.50 -21.21 -5.66
N VAL A 37 8.85 -20.60 -6.77
CA VAL A 37 8.04 -20.69 -7.99
C VAL A 37 8.53 -21.88 -8.79
N ASN A 38 7.63 -22.82 -9.03
CA ASN A 38 7.94 -23.97 -9.87
C ASN A 38 8.08 -23.52 -11.34
N THR A 39 9.12 -23.98 -12.01
CA THR A 39 9.42 -23.65 -13.41
C THR A 39 8.31 -24.05 -14.38
N TYR A 40 7.38 -24.90 -13.96
CA TYR A 40 6.21 -25.33 -14.74
C TYR A 40 4.96 -24.45 -14.52
N ALA A 41 4.95 -23.55 -13.55
CA ALA A 41 3.84 -22.65 -13.37
C ALA A 41 3.94 -21.53 -14.40
N THR A 42 3.14 -21.65 -15.46
CA THR A 42 3.08 -20.64 -16.53
C THR A 42 2.20 -19.46 -16.17
N GLU A 43 1.41 -19.59 -15.10
CA GLU A 43 0.41 -18.58 -14.72
C GLU A 43 0.34 -18.36 -13.22
N PHE A 44 0.32 -17.09 -12.81
CA PHE A 44 0.16 -16.64 -11.43
C PHE A 44 -1.02 -15.69 -11.35
N LEU A 45 -2.00 -16.05 -10.53
CA LEU A 45 -3.12 -15.19 -10.16
C LEU A 45 -2.91 -14.70 -8.72
N SER A 46 -2.86 -13.42 -8.53
CA SER A 46 -2.75 -12.80 -7.21
C SER A 46 -4.14 -12.58 -6.62
N SER A 47 -4.85 -13.66 -6.23
CA SER A 47 -6.18 -13.52 -5.65
C SER A 47 -6.12 -13.11 -4.19
N ASN A 48 -6.72 -11.95 -3.86
CA ASN A 48 -6.84 -11.42 -2.50
C ASN A 48 -5.52 -11.20 -1.73
N LYS A 49 -4.39 -11.07 -2.42
CA LYS A 49 -3.07 -10.77 -1.84
C LYS A 49 -2.28 -9.87 -2.78
N PHE A 50 -1.34 -9.11 -2.23
CA PHE A 50 -0.24 -8.57 -3.00
C PHE A 50 0.79 -9.66 -3.22
N SER A 51 1.40 -9.68 -4.39
CA SER A 51 2.42 -10.66 -4.74
C SER A 51 3.68 -9.97 -5.24
N ILE A 52 4.82 -10.36 -4.68
CA ILE A 52 6.13 -9.92 -5.11
C ILE A 52 6.90 -11.17 -5.56
N ILE A 53 7.26 -11.22 -6.84
CA ILE A 53 8.04 -12.31 -7.40
C ILE A 53 9.48 -11.84 -7.53
N PHE A 54 10.39 -12.55 -6.89
CA PHE A 54 11.83 -12.34 -6.96
C PHE A 54 12.42 -13.36 -7.92
N ILE A 55 12.88 -12.92 -9.07
CA ILE A 55 13.64 -13.72 -10.02
C ILE A 55 15.12 -13.52 -9.69
N GLU A 56 15.79 -14.55 -9.20
CA GLU A 56 17.21 -14.52 -8.85
C GLU A 56 18.10 -14.66 -10.07
N SER A 57 17.71 -15.57 -10.95
CA SER A 57 18.46 -15.88 -12.17
C SER A 57 17.56 -16.44 -13.25
N GLY A 58 18.04 -16.46 -14.47
CA GLY A 58 17.35 -16.95 -15.65
C GLY A 58 17.01 -15.86 -16.65
N THR A 59 16.48 -16.28 -17.77
CA THR A 59 16.01 -15.41 -18.84
C THR A 59 14.62 -15.86 -19.28
N GLY A 60 13.83 -14.94 -19.78
CA GLY A 60 12.49 -15.31 -20.23
C GLY A 60 11.66 -14.14 -20.72
N SER A 61 10.42 -14.48 -21.05
CA SER A 61 9.39 -13.53 -21.44
C SER A 61 8.06 -13.87 -20.78
N GLY A 62 7.25 -12.86 -20.57
CA GLY A 62 5.93 -13.01 -19.97
C GLY A 62 4.99 -11.88 -20.33
N LYS A 63 3.80 -11.94 -19.71
CA LYS A 63 2.80 -10.87 -19.77
C LYS A 63 2.27 -10.62 -18.38
N ILE A 64 2.19 -9.35 -18.01
CA ILE A 64 1.39 -8.89 -16.87
C ILE A 64 0.09 -8.35 -17.46
N ASN A 65 -1.03 -9.02 -17.17
CA ASN A 65 -2.28 -8.83 -17.88
C ASN A 65 -2.06 -9.01 -19.41
N ASN A 66 -2.16 -7.93 -20.18
CA ASN A 66 -1.97 -7.94 -21.63
C ASN A 66 -0.64 -7.32 -22.09
N VAL A 67 0.18 -6.82 -21.16
CA VAL A 67 1.44 -6.14 -21.49
C VAL A 67 2.59 -7.14 -21.45
N SER A 68 3.26 -7.32 -22.59
CA SER A 68 4.42 -8.23 -22.72
C SER A 68 5.68 -7.59 -22.16
N PHE A 69 6.55 -8.43 -21.56
CA PHE A 69 7.87 -8.02 -21.08
C PHE A 69 8.88 -9.15 -21.27
N ASN A 70 10.16 -8.78 -21.23
CA ASN A 70 11.28 -9.71 -21.19
C ASN A 70 12.08 -9.48 -19.91
N PHE A 71 12.78 -10.52 -19.44
CA PHE A 71 13.70 -10.40 -18.32
C PHE A 71 14.98 -11.20 -18.61
N SER A 72 16.08 -10.68 -18.08
CA SER A 72 17.39 -11.34 -18.12
C SER A 72 18.11 -11.01 -16.83
N GLY A 73 18.35 -12.02 -16.01
CA GLY A 73 18.98 -11.88 -14.69
C GLY A 73 18.01 -11.43 -13.60
N PRO A 74 18.52 -10.86 -12.51
CA PRO A 74 17.72 -10.51 -11.35
C PRO A 74 16.62 -9.50 -11.66
N THR A 75 15.40 -9.85 -11.30
CA THR A 75 14.20 -9.05 -11.60
C THR A 75 13.19 -9.17 -10.46
N ILE A 76 12.50 -8.09 -10.14
CA ILE A 76 11.37 -8.07 -9.20
C ILE A 76 10.10 -7.78 -9.98
N ILE A 77 9.02 -8.54 -9.70
CA ILE A 77 7.70 -8.31 -10.28
C ILE A 77 6.71 -8.10 -9.14
N CYS A 78 6.00 -6.97 -9.16
CA CYS A 78 4.98 -6.61 -8.17
C CYS A 78 3.60 -6.68 -8.81
N LEU A 79 2.71 -7.50 -8.25
CA LEU A 79 1.34 -7.69 -8.71
C LEU A 79 0.34 -7.32 -7.62
N ASN A 80 -0.70 -6.57 -7.99
CA ASN A 80 -1.85 -6.35 -7.12
C ASN A 80 -2.83 -7.54 -7.19
N GLN A 81 -3.88 -7.50 -6.36
CA GLN A 81 -4.85 -8.59 -6.20
C GLN A 81 -5.66 -8.94 -7.46
N SER A 82 -5.65 -8.10 -8.49
CA SER A 82 -6.42 -8.28 -9.72
C SER A 82 -5.54 -8.55 -10.95
N GLU A 83 -4.22 -8.53 -10.78
CA GLU A 83 -3.29 -8.73 -11.90
C GLU A 83 -2.91 -10.20 -12.08
N ARG A 84 -2.69 -10.55 -13.34
CA ARG A 84 -2.30 -11.88 -13.79
C ARG A 84 -0.94 -11.82 -14.45
N LEU A 85 -0.03 -12.67 -14.01
CA LEU A 85 1.27 -12.91 -14.66
C LEU A 85 1.21 -14.24 -15.42
N VAL A 86 1.61 -14.23 -16.68
CA VAL A 86 1.83 -15.43 -17.50
C VAL A 86 3.26 -15.42 -18.00
N LEU A 87 4.05 -16.43 -17.63
CA LEU A 87 5.38 -16.64 -18.21
C LEU A 87 5.22 -17.46 -19.49
N THR A 88 5.64 -16.91 -20.62
CA THR A 88 5.50 -17.53 -21.95
C THR A 88 6.74 -18.37 -22.33
N ARG A 89 7.90 -17.95 -21.88
CA ARG A 89 9.18 -18.66 -22.03
C ARG A 89 10.06 -18.40 -20.83
N SER A 90 10.78 -19.42 -20.36
CA SER A 90 11.79 -19.25 -19.31
C SER A 90 12.90 -20.27 -19.47
N HIS A 91 14.15 -19.86 -19.20
CA HIS A 91 15.33 -20.69 -19.15
C HIS A 91 16.09 -20.47 -17.84
N ASN A 92 16.44 -21.58 -17.16
CA ASN A 92 17.19 -21.57 -15.91
C ASN A 92 16.61 -20.63 -14.85
N LEU A 93 15.27 -20.59 -14.78
CA LEU A 93 14.55 -19.72 -13.87
C LEU A 93 14.70 -20.20 -12.41
N LYS A 94 15.24 -19.33 -11.57
CA LYS A 94 15.23 -19.47 -10.12
C LYS A 94 14.48 -18.30 -9.53
N SER A 95 13.36 -18.56 -8.86
CA SER A 95 12.49 -17.49 -8.37
C SER A 95 11.68 -17.91 -7.15
N HIS A 96 11.28 -16.90 -6.35
CA HIS A 96 10.42 -17.04 -5.19
C HIS A 96 9.28 -16.05 -5.28
N ILE A 97 8.12 -16.40 -4.72
CA ILE A 97 6.98 -15.53 -4.59
C ILE A 97 6.73 -15.24 -3.10
N PHE A 98 6.68 -13.96 -2.77
CA PHE A 98 6.25 -13.47 -1.48
C PHE A 98 4.85 -12.87 -1.62
N THR A 99 3.90 -13.37 -0.84
CA THR A 99 2.54 -12.86 -0.85
C THR A 99 2.11 -12.42 0.54
N PHE A 100 1.34 -11.34 0.60
CA PHE A 100 0.81 -10.82 1.87
C PHE A 100 -0.50 -10.05 1.64
N THR A 101 -1.29 -9.93 2.70
CA THR A 101 -2.49 -9.10 2.71
C THR A 101 -2.18 -7.70 3.23
N PRO A 102 -2.96 -6.67 2.90
CA PRO A 102 -2.83 -5.34 3.51
C PRO A 102 -2.82 -5.38 5.04
N GLY A 103 -3.67 -6.21 5.63
CA GLY A 103 -3.78 -6.38 7.08
C GLY A 103 -2.52 -6.90 7.77
N ALA A 104 -1.58 -7.52 7.03
CA ALA A 104 -0.27 -7.90 7.55
C ALA A 104 0.61 -6.68 7.89
N VAL A 105 0.31 -5.51 7.31
CA VAL A 105 1.06 -4.26 7.53
C VAL A 105 0.38 -3.38 8.56
N ARG A 106 -0.93 -3.24 8.47
CA ARG A 106 -1.79 -2.59 9.47
C ARG A 106 -3.13 -3.30 9.46
N GLU A 107 -3.66 -3.65 10.62
CA GLU A 107 -4.91 -4.41 10.75
C GLU A 107 -6.08 -3.75 10.01
N HIS A 108 -6.16 -2.42 10.03
CA HIS A 108 -7.19 -1.65 9.36
C HIS A 108 -6.95 -1.41 7.86
N PHE A 109 -5.80 -1.85 7.31
CA PHE A 109 -5.52 -1.70 5.89
C PHE A 109 -6.31 -2.71 5.06
N THR A 110 -6.96 -2.20 4.01
CA THR A 110 -7.64 -2.97 2.96
C THR A 110 -7.10 -2.58 1.58
N PHE A 111 -7.36 -3.36 0.56
CA PHE A 111 -6.98 -3.02 -0.81
C PHE A 111 -7.60 -1.70 -1.28
N GLU A 112 -8.82 -1.42 -0.85
CA GLU A 112 -9.55 -0.22 -1.23
C GLU A 112 -8.99 1.01 -0.53
N ASN A 113 -8.87 0.99 0.82
CA ASN A 113 -8.45 2.16 1.57
C ASN A 113 -6.99 2.55 1.32
N ILE A 114 -6.10 1.58 1.03
CA ILE A 114 -4.72 1.88 0.61
C ILE A 114 -4.71 2.55 -0.77
N ARG A 115 -5.54 2.08 -1.70
CA ARG A 115 -5.60 2.62 -3.06
C ARG A 115 -6.14 4.04 -3.08
N THR A 116 -7.12 4.35 -2.26
CA THR A 116 -7.79 5.65 -2.21
C THR A 116 -7.18 6.60 -1.18
N PHE A 117 -6.19 6.14 -0.39
CA PHE A 117 -5.66 6.85 0.77
C PHE A 117 -6.80 7.31 1.68
N ASP A 118 -7.43 6.34 2.33
CA ASP A 118 -8.60 6.56 3.18
C ASP A 118 -8.39 7.77 4.10
N HIS A 119 -9.42 8.59 4.20
CA HIS A 119 -9.40 9.82 5.01
C HIS A 119 -9.31 9.54 6.51
N CYS A 120 -9.51 8.29 6.93
CA CYS A 120 -9.26 7.84 8.31
C CYS A 120 -7.77 7.57 8.58
N PHE A 121 -6.93 7.57 7.55
CA PHE A 121 -5.51 7.34 7.73
C PHE A 121 -4.84 8.50 8.49
N SER A 122 -4.04 8.14 9.49
CA SER A 122 -3.10 9.06 10.12
C SER A 122 -1.98 9.44 9.14
N ALA A 123 -1.20 10.46 9.46
CA ALA A 123 0.00 10.79 8.70
C ALA A 123 0.99 9.61 8.61
N VAL A 124 1.06 8.78 9.68
CA VAL A 124 1.87 7.56 9.71
C VAL A 124 1.32 6.54 8.72
N ASP A 125 0.00 6.32 8.72
CA ASP A 125 -0.64 5.38 7.79
C ASP A 125 -0.44 5.79 6.33
N ILE A 126 -0.54 7.09 6.02
CA ILE A 126 -0.26 7.61 4.67
C ILE A 126 1.19 7.34 4.27
N ASN A 127 2.15 7.60 5.18
CA ASN A 127 3.57 7.32 4.92
C ASN A 127 3.83 5.84 4.64
N ILE A 128 3.06 4.95 5.26
CA ILE A 128 3.14 3.51 5.00
C ILE A 128 2.39 3.17 3.71
N ALA A 129 1.14 3.59 3.56
CA ALA A 129 0.27 3.26 2.43
C ALA A 129 0.87 3.66 1.07
N ILE A 130 1.61 4.77 1.02
CA ILE A 130 2.24 5.23 -0.21
C ILE A 130 3.28 4.24 -0.78
N ASN A 131 3.82 3.33 0.04
CA ASN A 131 4.76 2.31 -0.45
C ASN A 131 4.05 1.23 -1.27
N PHE A 132 2.72 1.11 -1.14
CA PHE A 132 1.91 0.21 -1.96
C PHE A 132 1.70 0.72 -3.39
N SER A 133 2.13 1.95 -3.70
CA SER A 133 2.11 2.50 -5.08
C SER A 133 2.81 1.58 -6.09
N ILE A 134 3.82 0.81 -5.68
CA ILE A 134 4.50 -0.18 -6.52
C ILE A 134 3.55 -1.24 -7.11
N PHE A 135 2.38 -1.45 -6.49
CA PHE A 135 1.38 -2.41 -6.97
C PHE A 135 0.30 -1.78 -7.85
N TYR A 136 0.07 -0.48 -7.75
CA TYR A 136 -1.03 0.20 -8.44
C TYR A 136 -0.58 1.16 -9.53
N GLN A 137 0.56 1.82 -9.35
CA GLN A 137 1.11 2.68 -10.39
C GLN A 137 1.61 1.82 -11.55
N ARG A 138 1.14 2.16 -12.76
CA ARG A 138 1.57 1.55 -14.02
C ARG A 138 1.82 2.65 -15.04
N SER A 139 2.89 2.50 -15.81
CA SER A 139 3.26 3.42 -16.89
C SER A 139 3.93 2.65 -18.03
N SER A 140 4.24 3.32 -19.13
CA SER A 140 5.04 2.72 -20.20
C SER A 140 6.43 2.26 -19.74
N SER A 141 6.98 2.91 -18.70
CA SER A 141 8.31 2.60 -18.14
C SER A 141 8.23 1.66 -16.92
N TYR A 142 7.06 1.43 -16.34
CA TYR A 142 6.86 0.56 -15.20
C TYR A 142 5.53 -0.18 -15.27
N ILE A 143 5.56 -1.40 -15.70
CA ILE A 143 4.39 -2.30 -15.81
C ILE A 143 4.21 -3.22 -14.58
N GLY A 144 4.99 -3.00 -13.53
CA GLY A 144 5.09 -3.87 -12.35
C GLY A 144 6.38 -4.69 -12.31
N GLN A 145 7.22 -4.65 -13.35
CA GLN A 145 8.49 -5.34 -13.45
C GLN A 145 9.65 -4.35 -13.32
N ILE A 146 10.68 -4.72 -12.55
CA ILE A 146 11.87 -3.91 -12.30
C ILE A 146 13.11 -4.80 -12.42
N PRO A 147 14.03 -4.53 -13.36
CA PRO A 147 15.36 -5.10 -13.33
C PRO A 147 16.08 -4.68 -12.05
N THR A 148 16.83 -5.58 -11.45
CA THR A 148 17.55 -5.31 -10.22
C THR A 148 18.95 -5.95 -10.24
N SER A 149 19.68 -5.86 -9.13
CA SER A 149 20.99 -6.47 -9.00
C SER A 149 21.00 -7.57 -7.96
N GLU A 150 21.94 -8.50 -8.08
CA GLU A 150 22.12 -9.58 -7.10
C GLU A 150 22.37 -9.05 -5.67
N PRO A 151 23.21 -8.01 -5.44
CA PRO A 151 23.39 -7.44 -4.11
C PRO A 151 22.10 -6.90 -3.51
N THR A 152 21.26 -6.27 -4.33
CA THR A 152 19.96 -5.74 -3.88
C THR A 152 18.98 -6.86 -3.49
N LEU A 153 18.91 -7.92 -4.29
CA LEU A 153 18.12 -9.09 -3.93
C LEU A 153 18.60 -9.72 -2.62
N LYS A 154 19.91 -9.86 -2.42
CA LYS A 154 20.48 -10.37 -1.17
C LYS A 154 20.08 -9.54 0.05
N GLN A 155 19.98 -8.21 -0.08
CA GLN A 155 19.50 -7.35 1.00
C GLN A 155 18.01 -7.62 1.32
N ILE A 156 17.17 -7.77 0.30
CA ILE A 156 15.76 -8.09 0.49
C ILE A 156 15.58 -9.49 1.08
N TYR A 157 16.36 -10.47 0.65
CA TYR A 157 16.32 -11.82 1.23
C TYR A 157 16.69 -11.85 2.71
N LYS A 158 17.62 -11.03 3.17
CA LYS A 158 17.91 -10.87 4.60
C LYS A 158 16.68 -10.41 5.39
N LEU A 159 15.88 -9.50 4.83
CA LEU A 159 14.63 -9.07 5.44
C LEU A 159 13.59 -10.21 5.46
N LEU A 160 13.49 -10.98 4.38
CA LEU A 160 12.61 -12.15 4.30
C LEU A 160 13.04 -13.26 5.29
N GLU A 161 14.34 -13.46 5.51
CA GLU A 161 14.85 -14.38 6.52
C GLU A 161 14.49 -13.93 7.95
N GLN A 162 14.50 -12.62 8.20
CA GLN A 162 14.05 -12.07 9.48
C GLN A 162 12.57 -12.33 9.74
N LEU A 163 11.71 -12.33 8.71
CA LEU A 163 10.31 -12.74 8.84
C LEU A 163 10.17 -14.17 9.37
N ASN A 164 11.05 -15.08 8.95
CA ASN A 164 11.06 -16.48 9.38
C ASN A 164 11.50 -16.65 10.85
N SER A 165 12.38 -15.75 11.31
CA SER A 165 12.92 -15.77 12.68
C SER A 165 12.09 -14.95 13.67
N CYS A 166 11.17 -14.11 13.20
CA CYS A 166 10.27 -13.36 14.06
C CYS A 166 9.32 -14.31 14.82
N ASN A 167 9.32 -14.25 16.15
CA ASN A 167 8.45 -15.04 17.05
C ASN A 167 6.95 -14.64 16.97
N GLY A 168 6.47 -14.18 15.79
CA GLY A 168 5.05 -13.94 15.54
C GLY A 168 4.50 -12.62 16.08
N SER A 169 5.34 -11.68 16.54
CA SER A 169 4.89 -10.32 16.86
C SER A 169 4.44 -9.64 15.57
N MET A 170 3.16 -9.26 15.49
CA MET A 170 2.58 -8.58 14.33
C MET A 170 3.32 -7.28 13.99
N ASP A 171 3.80 -6.55 15.00
CA ASP A 171 4.56 -5.32 14.80
C ASP A 171 5.90 -5.58 14.09
N SER A 172 6.60 -6.65 14.47
CA SER A 172 7.86 -7.03 13.81
C SER A 172 7.63 -7.45 12.37
N VAL A 173 6.60 -8.25 12.10
CA VAL A 173 6.19 -8.66 10.75
C VAL A 173 5.84 -7.45 9.90
N SER A 174 5.02 -6.54 10.44
CA SER A 174 4.62 -5.30 9.80
C SER A 174 5.83 -4.45 9.39
N ASN A 175 6.76 -4.21 10.32
CA ASN A 175 7.94 -3.39 10.06
C ASN A 175 8.84 -3.99 8.96
N ILE A 176 9.04 -5.31 8.98
CA ILE A 176 9.85 -5.98 7.94
C ILE A 176 9.17 -5.87 6.56
N ILE A 177 7.85 -6.06 6.48
CA ILE A 177 7.13 -5.88 5.22
C ILE A 177 7.27 -4.44 4.73
N ILE A 178 7.14 -3.44 5.61
CA ILE A 178 7.33 -2.02 5.27
C ILE A 178 8.73 -1.79 4.72
N ASP A 179 9.78 -2.33 5.34
CA ASP A 179 11.16 -2.19 4.88
C ASP A 179 11.39 -2.81 3.49
N ILE A 180 10.76 -3.95 3.22
CA ILE A 180 10.77 -4.57 1.88
C ILE A 180 10.10 -3.64 0.86
N LEU A 181 8.90 -3.11 1.17
CA LEU A 181 8.16 -2.21 0.30
C LEU A 181 8.93 -0.91 0.03
N VAL A 182 9.54 -0.32 1.06
CA VAL A 182 10.37 0.89 0.93
C VAL A 182 11.58 0.61 0.04
N SER A 183 12.24 -0.54 0.20
CA SER A 183 13.39 -0.93 -0.62
C SER A 183 13.01 -1.07 -2.09
N ILE A 184 11.91 -1.76 -2.38
CA ILE A 184 11.43 -1.94 -3.75
C ILE A 184 10.96 -0.59 -4.35
N LYS A 185 10.27 0.25 -3.57
CA LYS A 185 9.86 1.57 -4.04
C LYS A 185 11.04 2.45 -4.45
N ARG A 186 12.13 2.42 -3.68
CA ARG A 186 13.37 3.13 -4.06
C ARG A 186 13.92 2.64 -5.40
N LEU A 187 13.87 1.33 -5.67
CA LEU A 187 14.27 0.77 -6.97
C LEU A 187 13.37 1.24 -8.10
N VAL A 188 12.05 1.25 -7.90
CA VAL A 188 11.08 1.79 -8.88
C VAL A 188 11.39 3.25 -9.18
N GLN A 189 11.58 4.07 -8.15
CA GLN A 189 11.89 5.49 -8.31
C GLN A 189 13.21 5.71 -9.05
N ALA A 190 14.26 4.95 -8.72
CA ALA A 190 15.54 5.00 -9.42
C ALA A 190 15.39 4.60 -10.90
N HIS A 191 14.65 3.53 -11.19
CA HIS A 191 14.38 3.07 -12.56
C HIS A 191 13.61 4.13 -13.37
N LEU A 192 12.57 4.73 -12.78
CA LEU A 192 11.79 5.80 -13.40
C LEU A 192 12.63 7.07 -13.60
N SER A 193 13.52 7.41 -12.69
CA SER A 193 14.40 8.60 -12.83
C SER A 193 15.34 8.47 -14.01
N VAL A 194 15.91 7.30 -14.24
CA VAL A 194 16.78 7.02 -15.41
C VAL A 194 15.98 7.13 -16.71
N SER A 195 14.74 6.62 -16.71
CA SER A 195 13.85 6.71 -17.88
C SER A 195 13.35 8.15 -18.12
N ASN A 196 13.19 8.95 -17.07
CA ASN A 196 12.70 10.33 -17.11
C ASN A 196 13.82 11.38 -17.21
N ALA A 197 15.10 11.01 -17.18
CA ALA A 197 16.22 11.96 -17.40
C ALA A 197 16.18 12.67 -18.77
N ILE A 198 15.26 12.23 -19.65
CA ILE A 198 14.93 12.90 -20.93
C ILE A 198 13.81 13.92 -20.77
N ILE A 199 13.06 13.92 -19.65
CA ILE A 199 11.97 14.86 -19.35
C ILE A 199 12.17 15.38 -17.93
N ALA A 200 13.16 16.24 -17.74
CA ALA A 200 13.39 16.93 -16.48
C ALA A 200 12.38 18.08 -16.34
N GLU A 201 11.25 17.83 -15.71
CA GLU A 201 10.48 18.90 -15.04
C GLU A 201 9.79 18.32 -13.78
N THR A 202 10.25 18.83 -12.63
CA THR A 202 9.60 18.85 -11.31
C THR A 202 8.65 17.69 -11.01
N SER A 203 9.19 16.59 -10.51
CA SER A 203 8.38 15.51 -9.96
C SER A 203 7.94 15.85 -8.54
N PHE A 204 6.82 16.56 -8.35
CA PHE A 204 6.16 16.53 -7.04
C PHE A 204 5.55 15.15 -6.81
N GLU A 205 5.64 14.64 -5.60
CA GLU A 205 4.95 13.41 -5.23
C GLU A 205 3.58 13.75 -4.63
N VAL A 206 2.54 13.00 -5.01
CA VAL A 206 1.19 13.13 -4.43
C VAL A 206 1.21 12.98 -2.91
N LYS A 207 2.16 12.19 -2.38
CA LYS A 207 2.46 12.08 -0.97
C LYS A 207 2.67 13.43 -0.29
N ASP A 208 3.48 14.30 -0.89
CA ASP A 208 3.81 15.59 -0.28
C ASP A 208 2.57 16.48 -0.20
N VAL A 209 1.69 16.35 -1.22
CA VAL A 209 0.38 17.02 -1.20
C VAL A 209 -0.50 16.45 -0.07
N LEU A 210 -0.59 15.14 0.06
CA LEU A 210 -1.39 14.48 1.12
C LEU A 210 -0.91 14.91 2.52
N LEU A 211 0.40 14.85 2.78
CA LEU A 211 0.99 15.29 4.05
C LEU A 211 0.71 16.79 4.29
N TYR A 212 0.89 17.63 3.27
CA TYR A 212 0.58 19.06 3.38
C TYR A 212 -0.90 19.31 3.72
N LEU A 213 -1.83 18.56 3.09
CA LEU A 213 -3.26 18.66 3.38
C LEU A 213 -3.57 18.28 4.82
N HIS A 214 -2.94 17.23 5.36
CA HIS A 214 -3.13 16.79 6.74
C HIS A 214 -2.58 17.82 7.74
N ASP A 215 -1.35 18.29 7.55
CA ASP A 215 -0.69 19.24 8.44
C ASP A 215 -1.37 20.62 8.43
N ASN A 216 -1.99 20.98 7.30
CA ASN A 216 -2.61 22.28 7.11
C ASN A 216 -4.15 22.23 7.02
N CYS A 217 -4.78 21.13 7.42
CA CYS A 217 -6.22 20.92 7.23
C CYS A 217 -7.09 22.02 7.87
N LYS A 218 -6.65 22.63 8.97
CA LYS A 218 -7.32 23.74 9.66
C LYS A 218 -7.36 25.02 8.81
N HIS A 219 -6.45 25.18 7.87
CA HIS A 219 -6.30 26.40 7.10
C HIS A 219 -7.07 26.38 5.79
N LYS A 220 -7.32 27.55 5.21
CA LYS A 220 -7.90 27.66 3.87
C LYS A 220 -6.89 27.16 2.82
N ILE A 221 -7.19 26.04 2.21
CA ILE A 221 -6.42 25.42 1.13
C ILE A 221 -7.17 25.64 -0.20
N THR A 222 -6.42 26.03 -1.23
CA THR A 222 -6.96 26.22 -2.60
C THR A 222 -6.00 25.62 -3.63
N ILE A 223 -6.52 25.15 -4.75
CA ILE A 223 -5.72 24.59 -5.83
C ILE A 223 -4.61 25.55 -6.31
N PRO A 224 -4.88 26.86 -6.48
CA PRO A 224 -3.82 27.82 -6.83
C PRO A 224 -2.69 27.89 -5.81
N LYS A 225 -3.02 27.83 -4.49
CA LYS A 225 -2.00 27.84 -3.42
C LYS A 225 -1.13 26.60 -3.47
N LEU A 226 -1.76 25.42 -3.65
CA LEU A 226 -1.03 24.14 -3.78
C LEU A 226 -0.17 24.11 -5.04
N SER A 227 -0.70 24.54 -6.19
CA SER A 227 0.03 24.64 -7.46
C SER A 227 1.31 25.49 -7.31
N LYS A 228 1.23 26.61 -6.59
CA LYS A 228 2.38 27.45 -6.29
C LYS A 228 3.34 26.78 -5.29
N GLN A 229 2.81 26.15 -4.25
CA GLN A 229 3.59 25.48 -3.20
C GLN A 229 4.44 24.33 -3.76
N PHE A 230 3.88 23.54 -4.66
CA PHE A 230 4.53 22.36 -5.24
C PHE A 230 5.15 22.61 -6.61
N HIS A 231 5.17 23.87 -7.07
CA HIS A 231 5.77 24.26 -8.36
C HIS A 231 5.25 23.45 -9.55
N VAL A 232 3.96 23.10 -9.54
CA VAL A 232 3.30 22.30 -10.57
C VAL A 232 2.05 23.03 -11.08
N ASN A 233 1.71 22.85 -12.36
CA ASN A 233 0.49 23.47 -12.89
C ASN A 233 -0.77 22.81 -12.27
N ARG A 234 -1.89 23.55 -12.28
CA ARG A 234 -3.14 23.14 -11.59
C ARG A 234 -3.73 21.86 -12.17
N THR A 235 -3.64 21.69 -13.48
CA THR A 235 -4.17 20.52 -14.18
C THR A 235 -3.37 19.28 -13.79
N THR A 236 -2.06 19.31 -13.95
CA THR A 236 -1.17 18.20 -13.57
C THR A 236 -1.30 17.83 -12.09
N LEU A 237 -1.42 18.83 -11.19
CA LEU A 237 -1.66 18.60 -9.77
C LEU A 237 -2.96 17.83 -9.53
N SER A 238 -4.05 18.29 -10.14
CA SER A 238 -5.38 17.71 -9.98
C SER A 238 -5.46 16.31 -10.59
N ASP A 239 -4.93 16.12 -11.79
CA ASP A 239 -4.96 14.83 -12.49
C ASP A 239 -4.15 13.77 -11.76
N ARG A 240 -2.90 14.06 -11.40
CA ARG A 240 -2.06 13.12 -10.64
C ARG A 240 -2.63 12.80 -9.26
N PHE A 241 -3.21 13.78 -8.59
CA PHE A 241 -3.88 13.55 -7.31
C PHE A 241 -5.09 12.64 -7.48
N PHE A 242 -5.92 12.89 -8.49
CA PHE A 242 -7.07 12.06 -8.81
C PHE A 242 -6.68 10.65 -9.22
N GLU A 243 -5.65 10.49 -10.07
CA GLU A 243 -5.12 9.18 -10.46
C GLU A 243 -4.62 8.37 -9.26
N ALA A 244 -3.99 9.03 -8.28
CA ALA A 244 -3.45 8.37 -7.10
C ALA A 244 -4.49 8.06 -6.03
N THR A 245 -5.52 8.92 -5.86
CA THR A 245 -6.47 8.83 -4.73
C THR A 245 -7.89 8.46 -5.15
N GLY A 246 -8.22 8.58 -6.43
CA GLY A 246 -9.58 8.41 -6.95
C GLY A 246 -10.52 9.58 -6.65
N GLU A 247 -10.03 10.68 -6.06
CA GLU A 247 -10.82 11.82 -5.61
C GLU A 247 -10.17 13.16 -5.95
N THR A 248 -10.98 14.22 -5.99
CA THR A 248 -10.41 15.56 -6.08
C THR A 248 -9.77 15.98 -4.75
N ILE A 249 -8.75 16.84 -4.81
CA ILE A 249 -8.04 17.36 -3.63
C ILE A 249 -9.01 17.95 -2.59
N ILE A 250 -10.02 18.71 -3.03
CA ILE A 250 -10.98 19.36 -2.12
C ILE A 250 -11.94 18.34 -1.52
N THR A 251 -12.34 17.33 -2.28
CA THR A 251 -13.18 16.23 -1.77
C THR A 251 -12.44 15.45 -0.69
N TYR A 252 -11.19 15.07 -0.96
CA TYR A 252 -10.31 14.39 -0.02
C TYR A 252 -10.14 15.20 1.27
N LEU A 253 -9.75 16.48 1.17
CA LEU A 253 -9.57 17.36 2.32
C LEU A 253 -10.84 17.47 3.18
N ASN A 254 -12.00 17.63 2.54
CA ASN A 254 -13.25 17.72 3.25
C ASN A 254 -13.59 16.43 4.01
N LYS A 255 -13.38 15.27 3.41
CA LYS A 255 -13.58 13.98 4.08
C LYS A 255 -12.62 13.81 5.26
N TYR A 256 -11.34 14.17 5.09
CA TYR A 256 -10.37 14.15 6.18
C TYR A 256 -10.80 15.02 7.36
N ARG A 257 -11.25 16.25 7.10
CA ARG A 257 -11.80 17.17 8.12
C ARG A 257 -13.01 16.59 8.85
N ILE A 258 -13.91 15.93 8.11
CA ILE A 258 -15.11 15.30 8.70
C ILE A 258 -14.71 14.15 9.63
N ASN A 259 -13.71 13.36 9.27
CA ASN A 259 -13.22 12.29 10.13
C ASN A 259 -12.57 12.81 11.41
N LEU A 260 -11.75 13.88 11.31
CA LEU A 260 -11.23 14.56 12.50
C LEU A 260 -12.35 15.08 13.41
N ALA A 261 -13.38 15.68 12.80
CA ALA A 261 -14.54 16.16 13.55
C ALA A 261 -15.29 15.01 14.24
N ALA A 262 -15.42 13.85 13.59
CA ALA A 262 -16.05 12.67 14.19
C ALA A 262 -15.28 12.18 15.43
N ILE A 263 -13.94 12.20 15.40
CA ILE A 263 -13.09 11.89 16.55
C ILE A 263 -13.32 12.92 17.67
N MET A 264 -13.26 14.22 17.36
CA MET A 264 -13.46 15.28 18.35
C MET A 264 -14.87 15.24 18.97
N LEU A 265 -15.89 14.86 18.19
CA LEU A 265 -17.25 14.70 18.71
C LEU A 265 -17.39 13.58 19.74
N ARG A 266 -16.57 12.53 19.63
CA ARG A 266 -16.55 11.40 20.58
C ARG A 266 -15.71 11.70 21.83
N GLU A 267 -14.60 12.38 21.64
CA GLU A 267 -13.56 12.50 22.67
C GLU A 267 -13.58 13.83 23.41
N THR A 268 -14.36 14.82 22.93
CA THR A 268 -14.40 16.14 23.55
C THR A 268 -15.82 16.66 23.73
N ASN A 269 -15.98 17.60 24.68
CA ASN A 269 -17.24 18.33 24.90
C ASN A 269 -17.29 19.67 24.14
N TYR A 270 -16.43 19.90 23.15
CA TYR A 270 -16.46 21.15 22.39
C TYR A 270 -17.79 21.32 21.67
N SER A 271 -18.21 22.59 21.51
CA SER A 271 -19.42 22.88 20.72
C SER A 271 -19.26 22.45 19.28
N ILE A 272 -20.37 22.17 18.60
CA ILE A 272 -20.36 21.78 17.19
C ILE A 272 -19.70 22.88 16.33
N SER A 273 -19.92 24.14 16.66
CA SER A 273 -19.30 25.29 15.96
C SER A 273 -17.78 25.31 16.18
N ASN A 274 -17.31 25.11 17.41
CA ASN A 274 -15.89 25.06 17.70
C ASN A 274 -15.20 23.90 16.98
N ILE A 275 -15.83 22.72 16.94
CA ILE A 275 -15.28 21.59 16.20
C ILE A 275 -15.20 21.89 14.72
N ALA A 276 -16.26 22.48 14.12
CA ALA A 276 -16.23 22.87 12.71
C ALA A 276 -15.07 23.81 12.38
N GLU A 277 -14.85 24.82 13.22
CA GLU A 277 -13.75 25.77 13.09
C GLU A 277 -12.39 25.09 13.25
N GLU A 278 -12.23 24.28 14.31
CA GLU A 278 -10.99 23.56 14.59
C GLU A 278 -10.55 22.62 13.48
N VAL A 279 -11.49 22.01 12.74
CA VAL A 279 -11.16 21.15 11.60
C VAL A 279 -11.09 21.93 10.29
N GLY A 280 -11.29 23.25 10.28
CA GLY A 280 -11.07 24.12 9.13
C GLY A 280 -12.30 24.45 8.28
N PHE A 281 -13.51 24.32 8.84
CA PHE A 281 -14.75 24.80 8.19
C PHE A 281 -15.12 26.19 8.71
N ASN A 282 -15.25 27.16 7.83
CA ASN A 282 -15.68 28.52 8.15
C ASN A 282 -17.21 28.66 8.23
N ASP A 283 -17.94 27.68 7.75
CA ASP A 283 -19.42 27.64 7.70
C ASP A 283 -19.92 26.37 8.39
N THR A 284 -20.51 26.56 9.58
CA THR A 284 -21.07 25.46 10.39
C THR A 284 -22.25 24.77 9.71
N ALA A 285 -23.05 25.48 8.92
CA ALA A 285 -24.16 24.87 8.21
C ALA A 285 -23.67 23.96 7.07
N TYR A 286 -22.67 24.43 6.32
CA TYR A 286 -22.00 23.61 5.31
C TYR A 286 -21.31 22.39 5.94
N PHE A 287 -20.61 22.58 7.06
CA PHE A 287 -20.03 21.50 7.84
C PHE A 287 -21.08 20.44 8.23
N ALA A 288 -22.20 20.85 8.83
CA ALA A 288 -23.25 19.93 9.29
C ALA A 288 -23.87 19.14 8.13
N LYS A 289 -24.10 19.80 6.97
CA LYS A 289 -24.58 19.15 5.75
C LYS A 289 -23.58 18.10 5.25
N LEU A 290 -22.30 18.45 5.22
CA LEU A 290 -21.24 17.56 4.72
C LEU A 290 -21.01 16.40 5.71
N PHE A 291 -21.02 16.68 7.01
CA PHE A 291 -20.91 15.66 8.06
C PHE A 291 -22.04 14.63 7.95
N LYS A 292 -23.30 15.09 7.80
CA LYS A 292 -24.43 14.18 7.60
C LYS A 292 -24.28 13.34 6.33
N LYS A 293 -23.75 13.93 5.26
CA LYS A 293 -23.50 13.20 4.00
C LYS A 293 -22.53 12.04 4.18
N TYR A 294 -21.44 12.22 4.94
CA TYR A 294 -20.39 11.21 5.08
C TYR A 294 -20.58 10.28 6.27
N MET A 295 -21.12 10.78 7.40
CA MET A 295 -21.31 10.00 8.63
C MET A 295 -22.74 9.49 8.82
N LEU A 296 -23.66 9.78 7.89
CA LEU A 296 -25.08 9.41 7.91
C LEU A 296 -25.87 10.00 9.08
N HIS A 297 -25.23 10.68 10.02
CA HIS A 297 -25.81 11.35 11.18
C HIS A 297 -25.46 12.83 11.19
N THR A 298 -26.34 13.67 11.77
CA THR A 298 -25.92 15.05 12.08
C THR A 298 -24.83 15.04 13.14
N PRO A 299 -23.96 16.09 13.24
CA PRO A 299 -22.92 16.14 14.27
C PRO A 299 -23.46 15.92 15.69
N SER A 300 -24.60 16.54 16.02
CA SER A 300 -25.24 16.36 17.33
C SER A 300 -25.77 14.94 17.55
N GLY A 301 -26.44 14.38 16.54
CA GLY A 301 -26.93 13.00 16.60
C GLY A 301 -25.80 11.97 16.69
N TYR A 302 -24.69 12.22 15.99
CA TYR A 302 -23.48 11.39 16.06
C TYR A 302 -22.89 11.38 17.48
N ARG A 303 -22.77 12.55 18.12
CA ARG A 303 -22.31 12.66 19.52
C ARG A 303 -23.23 11.90 20.48
N GLN A 304 -24.55 12.12 20.37
CA GLN A 304 -25.52 11.44 21.25
C GLN A 304 -25.46 9.91 21.12
N HIS A 305 -25.34 9.41 19.89
CA HIS A 305 -25.24 7.97 19.65
C HIS A 305 -24.02 7.34 20.32
N TYR A 306 -22.85 7.97 20.24
CA TYR A 306 -21.64 7.43 20.85
C TYR A 306 -21.60 7.59 22.37
N VAL A 307 -22.14 8.67 22.94
CA VAL A 307 -22.26 8.83 24.40
C VAL A 307 -23.20 7.75 24.98
N SER A 308 -24.27 7.42 24.30
CA SER A 308 -25.20 6.35 24.73
C SER A 308 -24.54 4.96 24.71
N LEU A 309 -23.68 4.68 23.74
CA LEU A 309 -22.92 3.41 23.67
C LEU A 309 -21.91 3.26 24.81
N CYS A 310 -21.22 4.35 25.21
CA CYS A 310 -20.29 4.33 26.30
C CYS A 310 -20.98 4.06 27.67
N HIS A 311 -22.23 4.51 27.86
CA HIS A 311 -22.97 4.24 29.10
C HIS A 311 -23.50 2.81 29.22
N ILE A 312 -23.66 2.09 28.11
CA ILE A 312 -24.11 0.67 28.13
C ILE A 312 -23.00 -0.26 28.62
N HIS A 313 -21.74 0.04 28.32
CA HIS A 313 -20.59 -0.76 28.74
C HIS A 313 -20.12 -0.51 30.18
N THR A 314 -20.64 0.52 30.87
CA THR A 314 -20.29 0.83 32.27
C THR A 314 -21.32 0.31 33.28
N THR A 315 -22.38 -0.37 32.86
CA THR A 315 -23.42 -0.90 33.74
C THR A 315 -23.47 -2.43 33.83
N GLU A 316 -22.45 -3.13 33.33
CA GLU A 316 -22.30 -4.60 33.47
C GLU A 316 -21.08 -5.00 34.31
N ASP A 317 -20.72 -4.23 35.36
CA ASP A 317 -19.81 -4.68 36.41
C ASP A 317 -20.53 -4.79 37.78
#